data_5fc4e75057c1d902b5c5f20943e76c1a
#
_entry.id   5fc4e75057c1d902b5c5f20943e76c1a
#
_cell.length_a   1.000
_cell.length_b   1.000
_cell.length_c   1.000
_cell.angle_alpha   90.00
_cell.angle_beta   90.00
_cell.angle_gamma   90.00
#
_symmetry.space_group_name_H-M   'P 1'
#
loop_
_entity.id
_entity.type
_entity.pdbx_description
1 polymer ?
#
loop_
_entity_poly.entity_id
_entity_poly.type
_entity_poly.pdbx_seq_one_letter_code
_entity_poly.pdbx_strand_id
1 'polypeptide(L)'
;LAQLGLKTACIESRGSLGGTCLNVGCIPSKSLLNLSEEFHKVKHLSNKGIEIGEIKLNLPKMMKNKDKAVTVLTKGVEFLLKKNKVSYFKGIGSFKSKNEISIKDEKKNETLIQADKIIIATGSVPVSLPGIEFDEKVIVSSTGALEFEKVPKKMIVVGGGYIGLEMGSVWSRLGAEVHVVEFLDHITPG
;
A
#
# COMPACT_ATOMS: atom_id res chain seq x y z
N LEU A 1 3.95 -0.60 -23.70
CA LEU A 1 4.89 0.09 -24.58
C LEU A 1 5.95 -0.87 -25.13
N ALA A 2 6.72 -1.56 -24.28
CA ALA A 2 7.76 -2.51 -24.72
C ALA A 2 7.19 -3.65 -25.57
N GLN A 3 6.03 -4.19 -25.23
CA GLN A 3 5.32 -5.20 -26.04
C GLN A 3 4.89 -4.70 -27.43
N LEU A 4 4.78 -3.39 -27.58
CA LEU A 4 4.50 -2.72 -28.86
C LEU A 4 5.77 -2.38 -29.65
N GLY A 5 6.93 -2.90 -29.22
CA GLY A 5 8.21 -2.70 -29.90
C GLY A 5 8.96 -1.41 -29.53
N LEU A 6 8.47 -0.63 -28.58
CA LEU A 6 9.14 0.61 -28.15
C LEU A 6 10.28 0.29 -27.17
N LYS A 7 11.43 0.95 -27.34
CA LYS A 7 12.51 0.93 -26.36
C LYS A 7 12.04 1.71 -25.12
N THR A 8 11.84 1.02 -24.01
CA THR A 8 11.17 1.56 -22.84
C THR A 8 12.08 1.52 -21.61
N ALA A 9 12.01 2.56 -20.79
CA ALA A 9 12.63 2.61 -19.46
C ALA A 9 11.57 2.90 -18.39
N CYS A 10 11.78 2.37 -17.19
CA CYS A 10 11.01 2.65 -15.99
C CYS A 10 11.94 3.20 -14.91
N ILE A 11 11.56 4.31 -14.29
CA ILE A 11 12.28 4.92 -13.16
C ILE A 11 11.38 4.78 -11.95
N GLU A 12 11.89 4.22 -10.84
CA GLU A 12 11.12 4.02 -9.61
C GLU A 12 11.96 4.40 -8.38
N SER A 13 11.43 5.31 -7.58
CA SER A 13 12.11 5.84 -6.40
C SER A 13 11.97 4.96 -5.15
N ARG A 14 10.89 4.21 -5.04
CA ARG A 14 10.58 3.36 -3.86
C ARG A 14 11.52 2.15 -3.72
N GLY A 15 12.24 1.79 -4.76
CA GLY A 15 13.12 0.63 -4.76
C GLY A 15 12.41 -0.70 -5.04
N SER A 16 11.08 -0.74 -5.05
CA SER A 16 10.29 -1.89 -5.50
C SER A 16 9.20 -1.45 -6.46
N LEU A 17 9.00 -2.25 -7.52
CA LEU A 17 8.04 -1.98 -8.58
C LEU A 17 6.60 -2.23 -8.12
N GLY A 18 5.63 -1.67 -8.86
CA GLY A 18 4.21 -1.87 -8.62
C GLY A 18 3.48 -0.68 -8.01
N GLY A 19 4.19 0.41 -7.73
CA GLY A 19 3.63 1.68 -7.24
C GLY A 19 2.94 1.56 -5.89
N THR A 20 2.08 2.51 -5.58
CA THR A 20 1.33 2.60 -4.31
C THR A 20 0.44 1.39 -4.10
N CYS A 21 -0.30 0.96 -5.12
CA CYS A 21 -1.26 -0.13 -4.99
C CYS A 21 -0.62 -1.45 -4.50
N LEU A 22 0.49 -1.88 -5.12
CA LEU A 22 1.12 -3.14 -4.74
C LEU A 22 1.87 -3.06 -3.42
N ASN A 23 2.53 -1.93 -3.15
CA ASN A 23 3.44 -1.83 -2.02
C ASN A 23 2.76 -1.41 -0.71
N VAL A 24 1.90 -0.37 -0.77
CA VAL A 24 1.33 0.27 0.43
C VAL A 24 -0.15 0.64 0.27
N GLY A 25 -0.86 -0.04 -0.61
CA GLY A 25 -2.26 0.25 -0.93
C GLY A 25 -3.09 -1.02 -1.07
N CYS A 26 -3.62 -1.24 -2.28
CA CYS A 26 -4.65 -2.26 -2.56
C CYS A 26 -4.25 -3.68 -2.14
N ILE A 27 -3.03 -4.10 -2.42
CA ILE A 27 -2.62 -5.48 -2.17
C ILE A 27 -2.48 -5.78 -0.67
N PRO A 28 -1.70 -5.00 0.11
CA PRO A 28 -1.63 -5.25 1.54
C PRO A 28 -3.00 -5.05 2.23
N SER A 29 -3.80 -4.05 1.82
CA SER A 29 -5.12 -3.85 2.43
C SER A 29 -6.07 -5.02 2.16
N LYS A 30 -6.16 -5.53 0.92
CA LYS A 30 -7.02 -6.68 0.58
C LYS A 30 -6.54 -7.96 1.24
N SER A 31 -5.23 -8.14 1.39
CA SER A 31 -4.69 -9.27 2.17
C SER A 31 -5.15 -9.24 3.62
N LEU A 32 -5.05 -8.09 4.29
CA LEU A 32 -5.51 -7.94 5.68
C LEU A 32 -7.02 -8.00 5.80
N LEU A 33 -7.78 -7.41 4.87
CA LEU A 33 -9.24 -7.50 4.84
C LEU A 33 -9.71 -8.95 4.77
N ASN A 34 -9.13 -9.74 3.85
CA ASN A 34 -9.48 -11.17 3.73
C ASN A 34 -9.16 -11.93 5.01
N LEU A 35 -7.93 -11.81 5.53
CA LEU A 35 -7.50 -12.54 6.72
C LEU A 35 -8.29 -12.12 7.98
N SER A 36 -8.59 -10.83 8.13
CA SER A 36 -9.40 -10.34 9.26
C SER A 36 -10.85 -10.80 9.16
N GLU A 37 -11.40 -10.88 7.95
CA GLU A 37 -12.74 -11.42 7.69
C GLU A 37 -12.82 -12.89 8.05
N GLU A 38 -11.84 -13.70 7.65
CA GLU A 38 -11.78 -15.12 8.04
C GLU A 38 -11.73 -15.28 9.55
N PHE A 39 -10.88 -14.50 10.23
CA PHE A 39 -10.78 -14.51 11.70
C PHE A 39 -12.10 -14.12 12.35
N HIS A 40 -12.78 -13.10 11.85
CA HIS A 40 -14.08 -12.65 12.33
C HIS A 40 -15.14 -13.74 12.12
N LYS A 41 -15.22 -14.34 10.91
CA LYS A 41 -16.17 -15.41 10.61
C LYS A 41 -16.02 -16.61 11.53
N VAL A 42 -14.79 -17.05 11.76
CA VAL A 42 -14.50 -18.21 12.62
C VAL A 42 -14.95 -17.93 14.05
N LYS A 43 -14.71 -16.74 14.60
CA LYS A 43 -15.18 -16.34 15.94
C LYS A 43 -16.71 -16.39 16.11
N HIS A 44 -17.46 -16.24 15.04
CA HIS A 44 -18.93 -16.17 15.06
C HIS A 44 -19.62 -17.46 14.56
N LEU A 45 -18.85 -18.54 14.31
CA LEU A 45 -19.43 -19.82 13.88
C LEU A 45 -20.31 -20.47 14.92
N SER A 46 -20.06 -20.25 16.21
CA SER A 46 -20.94 -20.74 17.29
C SER A 46 -22.37 -20.24 17.16
N ASN A 47 -22.56 -19.00 16.70
CA ASN A 47 -23.89 -18.45 16.41
C ASN A 47 -24.64 -19.19 15.31
N LYS A 48 -23.91 -20.02 14.53
CA LYS A 48 -24.46 -20.84 13.45
C LYS A 48 -24.51 -22.32 13.80
N GLY A 49 -24.32 -22.66 15.09
CA GLY A 49 -24.36 -24.05 15.57
C GLY A 49 -23.06 -24.84 15.31
N ILE A 50 -21.97 -24.18 14.98
CA ILE A 50 -20.65 -24.81 14.80
C ILE A 50 -19.76 -24.42 15.97
N GLU A 51 -19.51 -25.33 16.88
CA GLU A 51 -18.64 -25.09 18.02
C GLU A 51 -17.19 -25.32 17.65
N ILE A 52 -16.36 -24.35 18.01
CA ILE A 52 -14.91 -24.39 17.83
C ILE A 52 -14.24 -24.01 19.16
N GLY A 53 -13.10 -24.61 19.40
CA GLY A 53 -12.28 -24.29 20.58
C GLY A 53 -11.71 -22.86 20.53
N GLU A 54 -10.81 -22.57 21.45
CA GLU A 54 -10.20 -21.23 21.58
C GLU A 54 -9.44 -20.83 20.30
N ILE A 55 -9.79 -19.66 19.75
CA ILE A 55 -9.14 -19.11 18.57
C ILE A 55 -8.25 -17.95 19.00
N LYS A 56 -6.97 -18.02 18.65
CA LYS A 56 -5.96 -17.00 18.95
C LYS A 56 -5.47 -16.32 17.68
N LEU A 57 -5.42 -14.99 17.72
CA LEU A 57 -4.78 -14.20 16.67
C LEU A 57 -3.25 -14.27 16.83
N ASN A 58 -2.56 -14.65 15.75
CA ASN A 58 -1.11 -14.47 15.62
C ASN A 58 -0.86 -13.34 14.63
N LEU A 59 -0.91 -12.10 15.10
CA LEU A 59 -0.75 -10.90 14.27
C LEU A 59 0.58 -10.90 13.50
N PRO A 60 1.74 -11.20 14.11
CA PRO A 60 3.01 -11.27 13.36
C PRO A 60 2.97 -12.23 12.16
N LYS A 61 2.30 -13.38 12.30
CA LYS A 61 2.15 -14.33 11.19
C LYS A 61 1.18 -13.80 10.12
N MET A 62 0.13 -13.13 10.52
CA MET A 62 -0.82 -12.46 9.60
C MET A 62 -0.10 -11.38 8.79
N MET A 63 0.70 -10.53 9.44
CA MET A 63 1.49 -9.49 8.77
C MET A 63 2.49 -10.09 7.78
N LYS A 64 3.20 -11.17 8.14
CA LYS A 64 4.08 -11.89 7.20
C LYS A 64 3.35 -12.43 5.97
N ASN A 65 2.09 -12.87 6.11
CA ASN A 65 1.29 -13.29 4.95
C ASN A 65 0.98 -12.11 4.03
N LYS A 66 0.64 -10.94 4.60
CA LYS A 66 0.47 -9.69 3.84
C LYS A 66 1.74 -9.34 3.07
N ASP A 67 2.91 -9.35 3.74
CA ASP A 67 4.20 -9.02 3.12
C ASP A 67 4.59 -10.02 2.02
N LYS A 68 4.25 -11.30 2.21
CA LYS A 68 4.46 -12.33 1.19
C LYS A 68 3.63 -12.02 -0.07
N ALA A 69 2.37 -11.62 0.08
CA ALA A 69 1.52 -11.27 -1.06
C ALA A 69 2.11 -10.07 -1.84
N VAL A 70 2.55 -9.02 -1.13
CA VAL A 70 3.24 -7.87 -1.73
C VAL A 70 4.51 -8.31 -2.46
N THR A 71 5.35 -9.12 -1.80
CA THR A 71 6.62 -9.57 -2.37
C THR A 71 6.44 -10.40 -3.64
N VAL A 72 5.46 -11.30 -3.67
CA VAL A 72 5.18 -12.13 -4.84
C VAL A 72 4.78 -11.27 -6.04
N LEU A 73 3.91 -10.29 -5.82
CA LEU A 73 3.41 -9.45 -6.90
C LEU A 73 4.45 -8.43 -7.40
N THR A 74 5.20 -7.81 -6.50
CA THR A 74 6.26 -6.87 -6.89
C THR A 74 7.37 -7.56 -7.68
N LYS A 75 7.77 -8.78 -7.27
CA LYS A 75 8.70 -9.62 -8.05
C LYS A 75 8.11 -10.04 -9.39
N GLY A 76 6.81 -10.30 -9.46
CA GLY A 76 6.11 -10.57 -10.72
C GLY A 76 6.22 -9.41 -11.70
N VAL A 77 6.04 -8.17 -11.22
CA VAL A 77 6.21 -6.97 -12.06
C VAL A 77 7.67 -6.84 -12.53
N GLU A 78 8.64 -7.05 -11.63
CA GLU A 78 10.06 -7.02 -11.99
C GLU A 78 10.40 -8.06 -13.09
N PHE A 79 9.88 -9.28 -12.94
CA PHE A 79 10.02 -10.33 -13.96
C PHE A 79 9.43 -9.89 -15.31
N LEU A 80 8.23 -9.28 -15.30
CA LEU A 80 7.58 -8.80 -16.53
C LEU A 80 8.38 -7.69 -17.22
N LEU A 81 8.91 -6.74 -16.46
CA LEU A 81 9.78 -5.69 -17.02
C LEU A 81 11.01 -6.30 -17.70
N LYS A 82 11.69 -7.24 -16.99
CA LYS A 82 12.85 -7.95 -17.52
C LYS A 82 12.53 -8.76 -18.77
N LYS A 83 11.41 -9.51 -18.73
CA LYS A 83 10.93 -10.31 -19.88
C LYS A 83 10.68 -9.44 -21.12
N ASN A 84 10.14 -8.25 -20.92
CA ASN A 84 9.85 -7.30 -21.99
C ASN A 84 11.04 -6.35 -22.30
N LYS A 85 12.23 -6.61 -21.77
CA LYS A 85 13.45 -5.82 -22.00
C LYS A 85 13.29 -4.33 -21.64
N VAL A 86 12.49 -4.02 -20.64
CA VAL A 86 12.36 -2.65 -20.10
C VAL A 86 13.57 -2.35 -19.23
N SER A 87 14.27 -1.27 -19.51
CA SER A 87 15.37 -0.79 -18.67
C SER A 87 14.80 -0.26 -17.35
N TYR A 88 15.30 -0.76 -16.20
CA TYR A 88 14.82 -0.36 -14.88
C TYR A 88 15.90 0.42 -14.14
N PHE A 89 15.56 1.65 -13.72
CA PHE A 89 16.41 2.54 -12.96
C PHE A 89 15.82 2.80 -11.58
N LYS A 90 16.60 2.53 -10.54
CA LYS A 90 16.23 2.87 -9.15
C LYS A 90 16.69 4.28 -8.85
N GLY A 91 15.77 5.15 -8.46
CA GLY A 91 16.08 6.52 -8.11
C GLY A 91 14.95 7.49 -8.41
N ILE A 92 15.19 8.74 -8.10
CA ILE A 92 14.25 9.83 -8.34
C ILE A 92 14.56 10.46 -9.69
N GLY A 93 13.57 10.42 -10.59
CA GLY A 93 13.65 11.09 -11.89
C GLY A 93 13.22 12.54 -11.80
N SER A 94 13.98 13.43 -12.44
CA SER A 94 13.64 14.84 -12.62
C SER A 94 13.97 15.32 -14.02
N PHE A 95 13.16 16.22 -14.56
CA PHE A 95 13.40 16.80 -15.86
C PHE A 95 14.63 17.72 -15.84
N LYS A 96 15.55 17.51 -16.78
CA LYS A 96 16.62 18.46 -17.14
C LYS A 96 16.22 19.30 -18.36
N SER A 97 15.52 18.67 -19.30
CA SER A 97 14.94 19.32 -20.47
C SER A 97 13.71 18.59 -20.93
N LYS A 98 13.10 19.03 -22.03
CA LYS A 98 11.93 18.38 -22.64
C LYS A 98 12.12 16.88 -22.90
N ASN A 99 13.34 16.46 -23.22
CA ASN A 99 13.66 15.10 -23.64
C ASN A 99 14.73 14.43 -22.77
N GLU A 100 15.16 15.06 -21.68
CA GLU A 100 16.22 14.56 -20.83
C GLU A 100 15.78 14.46 -19.37
N ILE A 101 15.99 13.30 -18.78
CA ILE A 101 15.69 12.98 -17.39
C ILE A 101 17.01 12.71 -16.65
N SER A 102 17.19 13.39 -15.53
CA SER A 102 18.21 13.06 -14.53
C SER A 102 17.61 12.08 -13.53
N ILE A 103 18.31 11.01 -13.24
CA ILE A 103 17.95 9.99 -12.24
C ILE A 103 19.00 10.06 -11.14
N LYS A 104 18.58 10.36 -9.91
CA LYS A 104 19.43 10.31 -8.73
C LYS A 104 19.13 9.09 -7.90
N ASP A 105 20.12 8.23 -7.71
CA ASP A 105 20.02 7.06 -6.84
C ASP A 105 20.16 7.42 -5.35
N GLU A 106 20.01 6.44 -4.45
CA GLU A 106 20.16 6.60 -3.00
C GLU A 106 21.57 7.06 -2.59
N LYS A 107 22.59 6.78 -3.41
CA LYS A 107 23.98 7.19 -3.20
C LYS A 107 24.28 8.56 -3.80
N LYS A 108 23.24 9.26 -4.31
CA LYS A 108 23.34 10.56 -5.00
C LYS A 108 24.11 10.51 -6.33
N ASN A 109 24.38 9.33 -6.89
CA ASN A 109 24.92 9.26 -8.25
C ASN A 109 23.84 9.72 -9.23
N GLU A 110 24.25 10.47 -10.25
CA GLU A 110 23.37 10.99 -11.28
C GLU A 110 23.57 10.23 -12.58
N THR A 111 22.46 9.75 -13.16
CA THR A 111 22.44 9.15 -14.49
C THR A 111 21.51 9.98 -15.36
N LEU A 112 21.96 10.37 -16.55
CA LEU A 112 21.15 11.08 -17.52
C LEU A 112 20.64 10.10 -18.58
N ILE A 113 19.36 10.19 -18.92
CA ILE A 113 18.76 9.44 -20.02
C ILE A 113 17.98 10.39 -20.91
N GLN A 114 17.95 10.07 -22.20
CA GLN A 114 17.15 10.78 -23.20
C GLN A 114 15.96 9.92 -23.64
N ALA A 115 14.82 10.58 -23.83
CA ALA A 115 13.60 9.94 -24.30
C ALA A 115 12.78 10.89 -25.19
N ASP A 116 12.26 10.37 -26.29
CA ASP A 116 11.37 11.12 -27.17
C ASP A 116 10.00 11.37 -26.56
N LYS A 117 9.53 10.44 -25.74
CA LYS A 117 8.26 10.50 -25.05
C LYS A 117 8.45 10.11 -23.57
N ILE A 118 7.86 10.90 -22.69
CA ILE A 118 7.96 10.71 -21.26
C ILE A 118 6.54 10.64 -20.67
N ILE A 119 6.29 9.61 -19.87
CA ILE A 119 5.04 9.44 -19.11
C ILE A 119 5.31 9.75 -17.66
N ILE A 120 4.62 10.74 -17.12
CA ILE A 120 4.65 11.07 -15.68
C ILE A 120 3.66 10.13 -14.98
N ALA A 121 4.19 9.15 -14.26
CA ALA A 121 3.42 8.14 -13.53
C ALA A 121 3.96 8.04 -12.08
N THR A 122 4.12 9.18 -11.43
CA THR A 122 4.82 9.32 -10.14
C THR A 122 4.00 8.85 -8.92
N GLY A 123 2.75 8.47 -9.14
CA GLY A 123 1.87 7.93 -8.09
C GLY A 123 1.29 9.02 -7.18
N SER A 124 0.96 8.65 -5.95
CA SER A 124 0.33 9.50 -4.95
C SER A 124 0.93 9.23 -3.56
N VAL A 125 0.79 10.20 -2.69
CA VAL A 125 1.18 10.11 -1.28
C VAL A 125 0.01 10.54 -0.40
N PRO A 126 -0.10 10.02 0.83
CA PRO A 126 -1.07 10.53 1.80
C PRO A 126 -0.79 12.01 2.10
N VAL A 127 -1.86 12.78 2.31
CA VAL A 127 -1.77 14.19 2.70
C VAL A 127 -2.17 14.30 4.16
N SER A 128 -1.32 14.96 4.97
CA SER A 128 -1.65 15.28 6.36
C SER A 128 -2.66 16.42 6.43
N LEU A 129 -3.46 16.45 7.50
CA LEU A 129 -4.31 17.60 7.79
C LEU A 129 -3.45 18.76 8.33
N PRO A 130 -3.84 20.02 8.07
CA PRO A 130 -3.14 21.17 8.62
C PRO A 130 -3.02 21.08 10.15
N GLY A 131 -1.79 21.15 10.65
CA GLY A 131 -1.51 21.05 12.09
C GLY A 131 -1.52 19.63 12.66
N ILE A 132 -1.72 18.60 11.84
CA ILE A 132 -1.71 17.19 12.26
C ILE A 132 -0.74 16.42 11.36
N GLU A 133 0.52 16.39 11.76
CA GLU A 133 1.57 15.70 11.01
C GLU A 133 1.59 14.20 11.32
N PHE A 134 1.91 13.37 10.33
CA PHE A 134 2.13 11.94 10.53
C PHE A 134 3.46 11.71 11.27
N ASP A 135 3.40 11.02 12.40
CA ASP A 135 4.57 10.51 13.11
C ASP A 135 4.80 9.01 12.85
N GLU A 136 3.85 8.39 12.11
CA GLU A 136 3.79 6.95 11.78
C GLU A 136 3.88 6.04 13.02
N LYS A 137 3.49 6.55 14.19
CA LYS A 137 3.45 5.84 15.48
C LYS A 137 2.09 5.94 16.14
N VAL A 138 1.63 7.17 16.40
CA VAL A 138 0.33 7.49 17.01
C VAL A 138 -0.59 8.08 15.96
N ILE A 139 -0.06 9.02 15.17
CA ILE A 139 -0.76 9.62 14.03
C ILE A 139 -0.17 9.01 12.76
N VAL A 140 -0.89 8.04 12.22
CA VAL A 140 -0.41 7.25 11.09
C VAL A 140 -1.16 7.60 9.81
N SER A 141 -0.46 7.51 8.69
CA SER A 141 -1.09 7.47 7.37
C SER A 141 -1.70 6.09 7.11
N SER A 142 -2.34 5.93 5.96
CA SER A 142 -2.79 4.61 5.51
C SER A 142 -1.63 3.60 5.39
N THR A 143 -0.42 4.08 5.12
CA THR A 143 0.79 3.24 5.07
C THR A 143 1.13 2.71 6.47
N GLY A 144 1.18 3.56 7.49
CA GLY A 144 1.42 3.14 8.87
C GLY A 144 0.31 2.24 9.42
N ALA A 145 -0.95 2.50 9.03
CA ALA A 145 -2.06 1.64 9.42
C ALA A 145 -1.98 0.20 8.88
N LEU A 146 -1.22 -0.03 7.80
CA LEU A 146 -0.92 -1.37 7.27
C LEU A 146 0.22 -2.09 8.00
N GLU A 147 0.90 -1.43 8.94
CA GLU A 147 2.16 -1.92 9.56
C GLU A 147 2.09 -2.00 11.09
N PHE A 148 0.91 -1.91 11.70
CA PHE A 148 0.81 -2.01 13.16
C PHE A 148 1.35 -3.35 13.69
N GLU A 149 2.24 -3.28 14.64
CA GLU A 149 2.82 -4.44 15.31
C GLU A 149 1.88 -5.08 16.35
N LYS A 150 0.87 -4.31 16.80
CA LYS A 150 -0.13 -4.74 17.78
C LYS A 150 -1.49 -4.20 17.37
N VAL A 151 -2.54 -4.95 17.67
CA VAL A 151 -3.91 -4.45 17.52
C VAL A 151 -4.11 -3.27 18.46
N PRO A 152 -4.44 -2.07 17.97
CA PRO A 152 -4.68 -0.92 18.83
C PRO A 152 -5.92 -1.16 19.71
N LYS A 153 -5.91 -0.69 20.96
CA LYS A 153 -7.11 -0.77 21.80
C LYS A 153 -8.22 0.14 21.26
N LYS A 154 -7.84 1.35 20.85
CA LYS A 154 -8.72 2.34 20.25
C LYS A 154 -8.07 2.91 19.00
N MET A 155 -8.87 3.15 17.97
CA MET A 155 -8.44 3.72 16.70
C MET A 155 -9.46 4.77 16.26
N ILE A 156 -8.99 5.95 15.93
CA ILE A 156 -9.79 6.98 15.30
C ILE A 156 -9.37 7.06 13.83
N VAL A 157 -10.33 6.91 12.94
CA VAL A 157 -10.15 7.08 11.49
C VAL A 157 -10.70 8.43 11.12
N VAL A 158 -9.85 9.29 10.59
CA VAL A 158 -10.25 10.61 10.08
C VAL A 158 -10.48 10.50 8.58
N GLY A 159 -11.74 10.62 8.18
CA GLY A 159 -12.22 10.43 6.83
C GLY A 159 -12.97 9.11 6.64
N GLY A 160 -14.21 9.20 6.17
CA GLY A 160 -15.10 8.06 5.86
C GLY A 160 -14.97 7.55 4.42
N GLY A 161 -13.84 7.81 3.76
CA GLY A 161 -13.52 7.27 2.43
C GLY A 161 -13.17 5.78 2.49
N TYR A 162 -13.09 5.15 1.30
CA TYR A 162 -12.87 3.69 1.21
C TYR A 162 -11.61 3.20 1.91
N ILE A 163 -10.49 3.94 1.87
CA ILE A 163 -9.24 3.54 2.54
C ILE A 163 -9.41 3.52 4.06
N GLY A 164 -10.00 4.58 4.62
CA GLY A 164 -10.24 4.68 6.06
C GLY A 164 -11.18 3.58 6.56
N LEU A 165 -12.25 3.32 5.82
CA LEU A 165 -13.23 2.27 6.17
C LEU A 165 -12.64 0.87 6.03
N GLU A 166 -11.79 0.61 5.02
CA GLU A 166 -11.07 -0.67 4.90
C GLU A 166 -10.15 -0.91 6.10
N MET A 167 -9.31 0.06 6.44
CA MET A 167 -8.41 -0.08 7.60
C MET A 167 -9.17 -0.18 8.91
N GLY A 168 -10.20 0.65 9.11
CA GLY A 168 -11.08 0.56 10.26
C GLY A 168 -11.73 -0.82 10.39
N SER A 169 -12.20 -1.40 9.28
CA SER A 169 -12.78 -2.74 9.25
C SER A 169 -11.78 -3.83 9.63
N VAL A 170 -10.56 -3.76 9.10
CA VAL A 170 -9.49 -4.72 9.47
C VAL A 170 -9.27 -4.72 10.97
N TRP A 171 -8.98 -3.55 11.54
CA TRP A 171 -8.59 -3.46 12.94
C TRP A 171 -9.76 -3.70 13.89
N SER A 172 -10.99 -3.31 13.53
CA SER A 172 -12.20 -3.63 14.29
C SER A 172 -12.43 -5.15 14.36
N ARG A 173 -12.32 -5.88 13.25
CA ARG A 173 -12.44 -7.35 13.21
C ARG A 173 -11.38 -8.04 14.06
N LEU A 174 -10.20 -7.44 14.18
CA LEU A 174 -9.11 -7.95 15.02
C LEU A 174 -9.24 -7.58 16.49
N GLY A 175 -10.20 -6.70 16.87
CA GLY A 175 -10.53 -6.39 18.24
C GLY A 175 -10.29 -4.94 18.69
N ALA A 176 -9.96 -4.03 17.78
CA ALA A 176 -9.87 -2.61 18.08
C ALA A 176 -11.27 -1.97 18.24
N GLU A 177 -11.42 -1.05 19.18
CA GLU A 177 -12.55 -0.11 19.23
C GLU A 177 -12.28 0.99 18.19
N VAL A 178 -13.05 1.02 17.10
CA VAL A 178 -12.83 1.93 15.98
C VAL A 178 -13.92 2.99 15.91
N HIS A 179 -13.49 4.25 15.82
CA HIS A 179 -14.37 5.40 15.58
C HIS A 179 -13.98 6.06 14.25
N VAL A 180 -14.96 6.38 13.43
CA VAL A 180 -14.77 7.10 12.16
C VAL A 180 -15.33 8.51 12.32
N VAL A 181 -14.50 9.50 11.98
CA VAL A 181 -14.89 10.92 11.95
C VAL A 181 -14.92 11.35 10.50
N GLU A 182 -16.07 11.72 10.01
CA GLU A 182 -16.28 12.22 8.65
C GLU A 182 -16.83 13.66 8.69
N PHE A 183 -16.32 14.51 7.81
CA PHE A 183 -16.76 15.89 7.72
C PHE A 183 -18.10 16.02 6.99
N LEU A 184 -18.33 15.17 5.99
CA LEU A 184 -19.57 15.15 5.23
C LEU A 184 -20.65 14.37 5.98
N ASP A 185 -21.90 14.54 5.56
CA ASP A 185 -23.08 13.87 6.14
C ASP A 185 -23.22 12.40 5.71
N HIS A 186 -22.31 11.91 4.89
CA HIS A 186 -22.30 10.53 4.39
C HIS A 186 -20.87 10.01 4.21
N ILE A 187 -20.72 8.69 4.28
CA ILE A 187 -19.46 7.98 4.03
C ILE A 187 -19.30 7.69 2.54
N THR A 188 -18.05 7.36 2.14
CA THR A 188 -17.69 7.05 0.73
C THR A 188 -18.14 8.13 -0.27
N PRO A 189 -17.79 9.41 -0.01
CA PRO A 189 -18.09 10.46 -0.96
C PRO A 189 -17.28 10.24 -2.25
N GLY A 190 -17.94 10.31 -3.43
CA GLY A 190 -17.31 10.20 -4.76
C GLY A 190 -17.89 9.15 -5.64
#